data_422430566ccdff10d9cd23deeeea0b53
#
_entry.id   422430566ccdff10d9cd23deeeea0b53
#
_cell.length_a   1.000
_cell.length_b   1.000
_cell.length_c   1.000
_cell.angle_alpha   90.00
_cell.angle_beta   90.00
_cell.angle_gamma   90.00
#
_symmetry.space_group_name_H-M   'P 1'
#
loop_
_entity.id
_entity.type
_entity.pdbx_description
1 polymer ?
#
loop_
_entity_poly.entity_id
_entity_poly.type
_entity_poly.pdbx_seq_one_letter_code
_entity_poly.pdbx_strand_id
1 'polypeptide(L)'
;SKGSYTNKEEFFTQTYADLMLNVNKTFGEDFNLTANLGGSFEDYYTRGVFSGGKLMTVPNLFSLVNVDPSVGPGKQNYQRTRNIAAFVSAELGWKNMLYLTATGRFDWASQLVNNGKTDVIPYPSVGLSGIISEMVKLPDFFTYLKVRASYTEVGSPITQVGITPGTITDQMNGGVINPISTYPYPDFKPERTKSYELGINAHFWGG
;
A
#
# COMPACT_ATOMS: atom_id res chain seq x y z
N SER A 1 -43.66 3.70 14.52
CA SER A 1 -42.54 4.28 13.71
C SER A 1 -43.03 4.44 12.28
N LYS A 2 -42.88 5.63 11.69
CA LYS A 2 -43.25 5.91 10.28
C LYS A 2 -42.17 5.48 9.29
N GLY A 3 -41.05 4.94 9.78
CA GLY A 3 -39.91 4.54 8.99
C GLY A 3 -38.80 5.62 8.91
N SER A 4 -37.76 5.32 8.17
CA SER A 4 -36.66 6.25 7.85
C SER A 4 -36.28 6.10 6.38
N TYR A 5 -35.77 7.18 5.80
CA TYR A 5 -35.24 7.21 4.44
C TYR A 5 -33.91 7.91 4.42
N THR A 6 -32.97 7.33 3.70
CA THR A 6 -31.61 7.86 3.54
C THR A 6 -31.21 7.74 2.08
N ASN A 7 -30.68 8.83 1.54
CA ASN A 7 -29.99 8.85 0.26
C ASN A 7 -28.51 9.12 0.48
N LYS A 8 -27.66 8.27 -0.05
CA LYS A 8 -26.20 8.39 0.00
C LYS A 8 -25.65 8.21 -1.40
N GLU A 9 -24.87 9.19 -1.83
CA GLU A 9 -24.13 9.12 -3.07
C GLU A 9 -22.64 9.27 -2.76
N GLU A 10 -21.83 8.36 -3.28
CA GLU A 10 -20.37 8.39 -3.16
C GLU A 10 -19.73 8.33 -4.54
N PHE A 11 -18.79 9.22 -4.75
CA PHE A 11 -17.94 9.26 -5.93
C PHE A 11 -16.52 8.93 -5.50
N PHE A 12 -15.95 7.95 -6.15
CA PHE A 12 -14.58 7.53 -5.96
C PHE A 12 -13.78 7.79 -7.23
N THR A 13 -12.63 8.42 -7.08
CA THR A 13 -11.69 8.64 -8.17
C THR A 13 -10.31 8.14 -7.73
N GLN A 14 -9.73 7.28 -8.54
CA GLN A 14 -8.36 6.83 -8.38
C GLN A 14 -7.55 7.27 -9.60
N THR A 15 -6.43 7.92 -9.34
CA THR A 15 -5.43 8.25 -10.35
C THR A 15 -4.15 7.51 -10.00
N TYR A 16 -3.64 6.74 -10.95
CA TYR A 16 -2.39 6.01 -10.82
C TYR A 16 -1.48 6.34 -12.01
N ALA A 17 -0.21 6.58 -11.71
CA ALA A 17 0.83 6.75 -12.73
C ALA A 17 2.12 6.11 -12.22
N ASP A 18 2.86 5.47 -13.12
CA ASP A 18 4.18 4.94 -12.85
C ASP A 18 5.15 5.20 -14.00
N LEU A 19 6.41 5.24 -13.66
CA LEU A 19 7.52 5.32 -14.60
C LEU A 19 8.58 4.31 -14.19
N MET A 20 9.07 3.52 -15.13
CA MET A 20 10.08 2.51 -14.87
C MET A 20 11.16 2.51 -15.95
N LEU A 21 12.41 2.54 -15.53
CA LEU A 21 13.59 2.32 -16.35
C LEU A 21 14.11 0.90 -16.11
N ASN A 22 14.26 0.14 -17.18
CA ASN A 22 14.82 -1.21 -17.15
C ASN A 22 16.23 -1.19 -17.77
N VAL A 23 17.17 -1.82 -17.10
CA VAL A 23 18.56 -1.95 -17.56
C VAL A 23 18.92 -3.43 -17.56
N ASN A 24 19.34 -3.93 -18.72
CA ASN A 24 19.88 -5.28 -18.87
C ASN A 24 21.26 -5.16 -19.48
N LYS A 25 22.28 -5.68 -18.80
CA LYS A 25 23.66 -5.57 -19.27
C LYS A 25 24.47 -6.80 -18.89
N THR A 26 25.19 -7.32 -19.87
CA THR A 26 26.20 -8.35 -19.68
C THR A 26 27.58 -7.71 -19.60
N PHE A 27 28.36 -8.10 -18.62
CA PHE A 27 29.73 -7.66 -18.40
C PHE A 27 30.67 -8.85 -18.59
N GLY A 28 31.48 -8.80 -19.64
CA GLY A 28 32.33 -9.92 -20.02
C GLY A 28 31.48 -11.15 -20.38
N GLU A 29 31.99 -12.33 -20.05
CA GLU A 29 31.30 -13.61 -20.30
C GLU A 29 30.59 -14.13 -19.03
N ASP A 30 30.91 -13.57 -17.87
CA ASP A 30 30.55 -14.16 -16.58
C ASP A 30 29.40 -13.45 -15.86
N PHE A 31 29.17 -12.15 -16.08
CA PHE A 31 28.24 -11.36 -15.29
C PHE A 31 27.05 -10.85 -16.09
N ASN A 32 25.86 -11.05 -15.57
CA ASN A 32 24.62 -10.51 -16.09
C ASN A 32 23.95 -9.63 -15.02
N LEU A 33 23.67 -8.37 -15.36
CA LEU A 33 22.95 -7.43 -14.51
C LEU A 33 21.59 -7.15 -15.13
N THR A 34 20.54 -7.38 -14.36
CA THR A 34 19.20 -6.86 -14.63
C THR A 34 18.83 -5.90 -13.51
N ALA A 35 18.50 -4.67 -13.85
CA ALA A 35 18.12 -3.67 -12.87
C ALA A 35 16.88 -2.89 -13.33
N ASN A 36 16.02 -2.54 -12.38
CA ASN A 36 14.85 -1.71 -12.58
C ASN A 36 14.88 -0.56 -11.57
N LEU A 37 14.60 0.64 -12.05
CA LEU A 37 14.46 1.84 -11.24
C LEU A 37 13.17 2.51 -11.63
N GLY A 38 12.36 2.89 -10.66
CA GLY A 38 11.08 3.53 -10.98
C GLY A 38 10.48 4.29 -9.83
N GLY A 39 9.36 4.92 -10.14
CA GLY A 39 8.52 5.61 -9.19
C GLY A 39 7.06 5.48 -9.57
N SER A 40 6.19 5.54 -8.59
CA SER A 40 4.75 5.54 -8.77
C SER A 40 4.09 6.65 -7.95
N PHE A 41 2.98 7.12 -8.48
CA PHE A 41 2.10 8.10 -7.86
C PHE A 41 0.69 7.53 -7.84
N GLU A 42 0.03 7.64 -6.70
CA GLU A 42 -1.34 7.21 -6.51
C GLU A 42 -2.12 8.25 -5.71
N ASP A 43 -3.29 8.63 -6.20
CA ASP A 43 -4.19 9.60 -5.60
C ASP A 43 -5.60 8.99 -5.53
N TYR A 44 -6.10 8.81 -4.31
CA TYR A 44 -7.46 8.37 -4.02
C TYR A 44 -8.26 9.56 -3.52
N TYR A 45 -9.36 9.85 -4.18
CA TYR A 45 -10.28 10.89 -3.78
C TYR A 45 -11.69 10.32 -3.67
N THR A 46 -12.28 10.45 -2.50
CA THR A 46 -13.67 10.08 -2.24
C THR A 46 -14.45 11.32 -1.84
N ARG A 47 -15.60 11.51 -2.46
CA ARG A 47 -16.57 12.54 -2.09
C ARG A 47 -17.91 11.89 -1.90
N GLY A 48 -18.54 12.14 -0.76
CA GLY A 48 -19.87 11.64 -0.45
C GLY A 48 -20.86 12.74 -0.10
N VAL A 49 -22.10 12.53 -0.47
CA VAL A 49 -23.24 13.33 -0.02
C VAL A 49 -24.23 12.37 0.65
N PHE A 50 -24.65 12.75 1.82
CA PHE A 50 -25.61 11.99 2.63
C PHE A 50 -26.75 12.89 3.03
N SER A 51 -27.97 12.47 2.79
CA SER A 51 -29.18 13.14 3.23
C SER A 51 -30.25 12.14 3.65
N GLY A 52 -30.96 12.41 4.71
CA GLY A 52 -32.01 11.51 5.18
C GLY A 52 -32.26 11.58 6.68
N GLY A 53 -33.28 10.84 7.13
CA GLY A 53 -33.70 10.79 8.51
C GLY A 53 -35.03 10.05 8.69
N LYS A 54 -35.70 10.32 9.81
CA LYS A 54 -37.02 9.77 10.11
C LYS A 54 -38.07 10.38 9.18
N LEU A 55 -39.02 9.59 8.73
CA LEU A 55 -40.17 10.06 7.97
C LEU A 55 -41.14 10.81 8.90
N MET A 56 -41.54 12.01 8.48
CA MET A 56 -42.33 12.90 9.33
C MET A 56 -43.84 12.77 9.13
N THR A 57 -44.31 12.88 7.90
CA THR A 57 -45.74 13.09 7.63
C THR A 57 -46.46 11.84 7.14
N VAL A 58 -45.97 11.24 6.07
CA VAL A 58 -46.66 10.10 5.41
C VAL A 58 -45.90 8.81 5.66
N PRO A 59 -46.51 7.79 6.30
CA PRO A 59 -45.86 6.49 6.46
C PRO A 59 -45.55 5.86 5.10
N ASN A 60 -44.39 5.21 4.97
CA ASN A 60 -43.93 4.49 3.77
C ASN A 60 -43.76 5.35 2.49
N LEU A 61 -43.81 6.67 2.59
CA LEU A 61 -43.39 7.56 1.50
C LEU A 61 -41.90 7.85 1.63
N PHE A 62 -41.04 7.07 0.95
CA PHE A 62 -39.60 7.17 0.98
C PHE A 62 -39.10 8.29 0.03
N SER A 63 -39.16 9.50 0.51
CA SER A 63 -38.70 10.70 -0.22
C SER A 63 -38.07 11.70 0.74
N LEU A 64 -37.06 12.46 0.26
CA LEU A 64 -36.38 13.47 1.07
C LEU A 64 -37.32 14.59 1.53
N VAL A 65 -38.37 14.91 0.77
CA VAL A 65 -39.40 15.91 1.19
C VAL A 65 -40.26 15.46 2.35
N ASN A 66 -40.28 14.16 2.64
CA ASN A 66 -41.02 13.56 3.77
C ASN A 66 -40.11 13.27 4.98
N VAL A 67 -38.81 13.63 4.90
CA VAL A 67 -37.87 13.52 6.02
C VAL A 67 -38.06 14.70 6.95
N ASP A 68 -37.90 14.46 8.25
CA ASP A 68 -37.97 15.49 9.28
C ASP A 68 -36.92 16.59 9.05
N PRO A 69 -37.34 17.84 8.81
CA PRO A 69 -36.40 18.94 8.52
C PRO A 69 -35.51 19.28 9.72
N SER A 70 -35.81 18.84 10.93
CA SER A 70 -34.97 19.05 12.11
C SER A 70 -33.64 18.28 12.02
N VAL A 71 -33.55 17.29 11.14
CA VAL A 71 -32.28 16.55 10.87
C VAL A 71 -31.24 17.45 10.21
N GLY A 72 -31.65 18.58 9.65
CA GLY A 72 -30.77 19.56 9.00
C GLY A 72 -30.47 19.22 7.53
N PRO A 73 -29.74 20.08 6.86
CA PRO A 73 -29.26 19.84 5.51
C PRO A 73 -28.31 18.66 5.55
N GLY A 74 -28.31 17.81 4.55
CA GLY A 74 -27.47 16.63 4.48
C GLY A 74 -25.97 16.89 4.84
N LYS A 75 -25.23 15.84 4.95
CA LYS A 75 -23.79 15.88 5.26
C LYS A 75 -22.97 15.62 4.00
N GLN A 76 -21.84 16.28 3.90
CA GLN A 76 -20.81 15.99 2.90
C GLN A 76 -19.56 15.49 3.58
N ASN A 77 -18.90 14.52 2.97
CA ASN A 77 -17.60 14.04 3.40
C ASN A 77 -16.64 14.08 2.22
N TYR A 78 -15.40 14.36 2.53
CA TYR A 78 -14.27 14.33 1.60
C TYR A 78 -13.16 13.54 2.23
N GLN A 79 -12.55 12.68 1.45
CA GLN A 79 -11.34 11.98 1.85
C GLN A 79 -10.40 11.95 0.67
N ARG A 80 -9.15 12.33 0.90
CA ARG A 80 -8.10 12.22 -0.10
C ARG A 80 -6.86 11.63 0.52
N THR A 81 -6.34 10.59 -0.12
CA THR A 81 -5.08 9.98 0.25
C THR A 81 -4.15 9.93 -0.95
N ARG A 82 -2.88 10.23 -0.73
CA ARG A 82 -1.84 10.17 -1.75
C ARG A 82 -0.69 9.32 -1.28
N ASN A 83 -0.20 8.51 -2.20
CA ASN A 83 0.98 7.71 -2.02
C ASN A 83 1.95 8.00 -3.16
N ILE A 84 3.20 8.22 -2.81
CA ILE A 84 4.31 8.31 -3.76
C ILE A 84 5.28 7.22 -3.38
N ALA A 85 5.82 6.54 -4.38
CA ALA A 85 6.82 5.52 -4.13
C ALA A 85 8.00 5.67 -5.10
N ALA A 86 9.19 5.39 -4.61
CA ALA A 86 10.37 5.13 -5.42
C ALA A 86 10.81 3.69 -5.17
N PHE A 87 11.21 2.98 -6.22
CA PHE A 87 11.66 1.61 -6.09
C PHE A 87 12.86 1.31 -6.98
N VAL A 88 13.67 0.38 -6.51
CA VAL A 88 14.82 -0.16 -7.22
C VAL A 88 14.85 -1.67 -7.01
N SER A 89 15.18 -2.40 -8.05
CA SER A 89 15.55 -3.80 -7.97
C SER A 89 16.76 -4.07 -8.83
N ALA A 90 17.64 -4.94 -8.36
CA ALA A 90 18.80 -5.39 -9.11
C ALA A 90 19.03 -6.88 -8.88
N GLU A 91 19.33 -7.59 -9.94
CA GLU A 91 19.80 -8.96 -9.90
C GLU A 91 21.13 -9.06 -10.64
N LEU A 92 22.15 -9.52 -9.95
CA LEU A 92 23.46 -9.81 -10.49
C LEU A 92 23.64 -11.32 -10.56
N GLY A 93 23.71 -11.83 -11.78
CA GLY A 93 24.03 -13.24 -12.06
C GLY A 93 25.52 -13.40 -12.36
N TRP A 94 26.14 -14.41 -11.77
CA TRP A 94 27.51 -14.81 -12.05
C TRP A 94 27.53 -16.23 -12.63
N LYS A 95 28.09 -16.35 -13.85
CA LYS A 95 28.23 -17.60 -14.60
C LYS A 95 26.94 -18.42 -14.73
N ASN A 96 25.78 -17.78 -14.61
CA ASN A 96 24.47 -18.45 -14.53
C ASN A 96 24.32 -19.47 -13.38
N MET A 97 25.20 -19.40 -12.38
CA MET A 97 25.22 -20.31 -11.24
C MET A 97 24.84 -19.64 -9.93
N LEU A 98 25.26 -18.38 -9.75
CA LEU A 98 25.04 -17.63 -8.52
C LEU A 98 24.29 -16.33 -8.84
N TYR A 99 23.26 -16.03 -8.08
CA TYR A 99 22.44 -14.84 -8.26
C TYR A 99 22.27 -14.09 -6.94
N LEU A 100 22.64 -12.82 -6.94
CA LEU A 100 22.39 -11.89 -5.86
C LEU A 100 21.28 -10.94 -6.29
N THR A 101 20.18 -10.94 -5.54
CA THR A 101 19.03 -10.04 -5.76
C THR A 101 18.97 -9.02 -4.64
N ALA A 102 18.78 -7.76 -4.97
CA ALA A 102 18.53 -6.71 -3.99
C ALA A 102 17.35 -5.87 -4.47
N THR A 103 16.41 -5.60 -3.58
CA THR A 103 15.28 -4.71 -3.88
C THR A 103 15.11 -3.68 -2.76
N GLY A 104 14.67 -2.51 -3.13
CA GLY A 104 14.31 -1.46 -2.19
C GLY A 104 13.10 -0.69 -2.73
N ARG A 105 12.14 -0.44 -1.85
CA ARG A 105 11.03 0.46 -2.12
C ARG A 105 10.93 1.46 -0.98
N PHE A 106 10.64 2.68 -1.32
CA PHE A 106 10.46 3.78 -0.38
C PHE A 106 9.12 4.42 -0.65
N ASP A 107 8.25 4.40 0.34
CA ASP A 107 6.89 4.92 0.24
C ASP A 107 6.73 6.16 1.12
N TRP A 108 6.06 7.17 0.56
CA TRP A 108 5.60 8.38 1.22
C TRP A 108 4.08 8.40 1.16
N ALA A 109 3.45 8.14 2.29
CA ALA A 109 2.00 8.12 2.40
C ALA A 109 1.49 9.39 3.07
N SER A 110 0.49 10.05 2.49
CA SER A 110 -0.09 11.27 3.06
C SER A 110 -0.68 11.07 4.46
N GLN A 111 -1.04 9.83 4.82
CA GLN A 111 -1.53 9.47 6.15
C GLN A 111 -0.45 9.58 7.25
N LEU A 112 0.83 9.54 6.87
CA LEU A 112 1.98 9.60 7.78
C LEU A 112 2.59 11.01 7.87
N VAL A 113 1.89 12.02 7.41
CA VAL A 113 2.37 13.41 7.50
C VAL A 113 2.32 13.87 8.96
N ASN A 114 3.48 14.21 9.51
CA ASN A 114 3.64 14.78 10.83
C ASN A 114 4.34 16.15 10.74
N ASN A 115 3.69 17.21 11.21
CA ASN A 115 4.21 18.59 11.17
C ASN A 115 4.75 19.03 9.79
N GLY A 116 4.06 18.65 8.71
CA GLY A 116 4.47 18.97 7.34
C GLY A 116 5.59 18.11 6.78
N LYS A 117 6.06 17.09 7.52
CA LYS A 117 7.01 16.09 7.06
C LYS A 117 6.32 14.75 6.90
N THR A 118 6.67 14.03 5.86
CA THR A 118 6.20 12.66 5.62
C THR A 118 7.31 11.69 5.95
N ASP A 119 7.05 10.76 6.86
CA ASP A 119 7.99 9.68 7.14
C ASP A 119 8.06 8.72 5.97
N VAL A 120 9.28 8.31 5.65
CA VAL A 120 9.56 7.33 4.60
C VAL A 120 9.45 5.94 5.17
N ILE A 121 8.71 5.08 4.48
CA ILE A 121 8.62 3.66 4.83
C ILE A 121 9.55 2.89 3.88
N PRO A 122 10.71 2.40 4.34
CA PRO A 122 11.58 1.57 3.53
C PRO A 122 11.14 0.11 3.56
N TYR A 123 11.25 -0.55 2.41
CA TYR A 123 11.00 -1.98 2.20
C TYR A 123 12.23 -2.62 1.54
N PRO A 124 13.29 -2.91 2.30
CA PRO A 124 14.47 -3.57 1.75
C PRO A 124 14.25 -5.08 1.64
N SER A 125 14.84 -5.67 0.60
CA SER A 125 14.95 -7.12 0.48
C SER A 125 16.30 -7.48 -0.14
N VAL A 126 16.88 -8.59 0.30
CA VAL A 126 18.08 -9.17 -0.29
C VAL A 126 17.91 -10.67 -0.38
N GLY A 127 18.31 -11.25 -1.51
CA GLY A 127 18.25 -12.67 -1.77
C GLY A 127 19.53 -13.17 -2.40
N LEU A 128 19.91 -14.38 -2.03
CA LEU A 128 21.01 -15.10 -2.65
C LEU A 128 20.50 -16.47 -3.11
N SER A 129 20.78 -16.84 -4.33
CA SER A 129 20.48 -18.19 -4.82
C SER A 129 21.63 -18.77 -5.61
N GLY A 130 21.89 -20.06 -5.41
CA GLY A 130 22.96 -20.79 -6.09
C GLY A 130 22.43 -22.07 -6.72
N ILE A 131 22.79 -22.32 -7.98
CA ILE A 131 22.51 -23.58 -8.69
C ILE A 131 23.70 -24.50 -8.42
N ILE A 132 23.58 -25.30 -7.37
CA ILE A 132 24.66 -26.13 -6.86
C ILE A 132 25.09 -27.18 -7.89
N SER A 133 24.13 -27.70 -8.69
CA SER A 133 24.40 -28.63 -9.78
C SER A 133 25.32 -28.09 -10.88
N GLU A 134 25.38 -26.75 -11.03
CA GLU A 134 26.31 -26.10 -11.97
C GLU A 134 27.68 -25.77 -11.33
N MET A 135 27.76 -25.76 -10.00
CA MET A 135 28.99 -25.43 -9.27
C MET A 135 29.86 -26.63 -8.96
N VAL A 136 29.23 -27.78 -8.66
CA VAL A 136 29.93 -29.02 -8.25
C VAL A 136 29.24 -30.23 -8.87
N LYS A 137 30.03 -31.29 -9.13
CA LYS A 137 29.48 -32.55 -9.55
C LYS A 137 28.71 -33.19 -8.40
N LEU A 138 27.42 -33.37 -8.62
CA LEU A 138 26.52 -34.08 -7.71
C LEU A 138 26.49 -35.59 -8.07
N PRO A 139 26.03 -36.44 -7.15
CA PRO A 139 25.68 -37.83 -7.47
C PRO A 139 24.67 -37.93 -8.61
N ASP A 140 24.75 -38.93 -9.45
CA ASP A 140 23.99 -39.07 -10.70
C ASP A 140 22.46 -39.08 -10.54
N PHE A 141 21.96 -39.29 -9.33
CA PHE A 141 20.53 -39.18 -9.04
C PHE A 141 20.00 -37.77 -8.93
N PHE A 142 20.88 -36.77 -8.75
CA PHE A 142 20.51 -35.34 -8.80
C PHE A 142 20.73 -34.82 -10.23
N THR A 143 19.66 -34.36 -10.87
CA THR A 143 19.74 -33.69 -12.18
C THR A 143 19.77 -32.19 -12.04
N TYR A 144 19.24 -31.63 -10.92
CA TYR A 144 19.25 -30.25 -10.62
C TYR A 144 19.17 -30.01 -9.10
N LEU A 145 19.96 -29.07 -8.59
CA LEU A 145 19.89 -28.63 -7.20
C LEU A 145 20.13 -27.11 -7.12
N LYS A 146 19.13 -26.39 -6.63
CA LYS A 146 19.20 -24.95 -6.36
C LYS A 146 18.89 -24.70 -4.90
N VAL A 147 19.70 -23.85 -4.25
CA VAL A 147 19.48 -23.38 -2.88
C VAL A 147 19.27 -21.87 -2.93
N ARG A 148 18.35 -21.38 -2.12
CA ARG A 148 18.08 -19.94 -1.99
C ARG A 148 17.90 -19.54 -0.53
N ALA A 149 18.32 -18.31 -0.23
CA ALA A 149 18.07 -17.65 1.04
C ALA A 149 17.67 -16.21 0.79
N SER A 150 16.70 -15.70 1.53
CA SER A 150 16.30 -14.30 1.42
C SER A 150 15.92 -13.69 2.75
N TYR A 151 16.09 -12.38 2.83
CA TYR A 151 15.63 -11.51 3.89
C TYR A 151 14.80 -10.40 3.31
N THR A 152 13.65 -10.14 3.92
CA THR A 152 12.73 -9.07 3.50
C THR A 152 12.19 -8.37 4.72
N GLU A 153 12.15 -7.04 4.67
CA GLU A 153 11.45 -6.22 5.65
C GLU A 153 10.31 -5.46 4.96
N VAL A 154 9.11 -5.59 5.51
CA VAL A 154 7.90 -4.95 5.00
C VAL A 154 7.31 -4.05 6.08
N GLY A 155 6.99 -2.81 5.70
CA GLY A 155 6.22 -1.89 6.53
C GLY A 155 4.75 -1.91 6.13
N SER A 156 3.84 -1.83 7.08
CA SER A 156 2.41 -1.64 6.82
C SER A 156 2.03 -0.21 7.20
N PRO A 157 1.59 0.64 6.26
CA PRO A 157 1.06 1.94 6.60
C PRO A 157 -0.27 1.74 7.32
N ILE A 158 -0.50 2.53 8.38
CA ILE A 158 -1.77 2.52 9.06
C ILE A 158 -2.76 3.33 8.23
N THR A 159 -3.83 2.68 7.83
CA THR A 159 -4.83 3.23 6.93
C THR A 159 -5.93 4.02 7.63
N GLN A 160 -5.94 4.04 8.97
CA GLN A 160 -6.99 4.74 9.72
C GLN A 160 -6.82 6.25 9.62
N VAL A 161 -7.77 6.91 8.98
CA VAL A 161 -7.84 8.37 8.87
C VAL A 161 -8.22 8.99 10.22
N GLY A 162 -7.62 10.13 10.56
CA GLY A 162 -7.97 10.90 11.76
C GLY A 162 -7.12 10.63 12.99
N ILE A 163 -6.17 9.71 12.94
CA ILE A 163 -5.25 9.43 14.05
C ILE A 163 -3.85 10.01 13.83
N THR A 164 -3.54 10.43 12.61
CA THR A 164 -2.26 11.07 12.27
C THR A 164 -2.34 12.59 12.42
N PRO A 165 -1.24 13.27 12.83
CA PRO A 165 -1.18 14.72 12.86
C PRO A 165 -1.52 15.33 11.49
N GLY A 166 -2.27 16.43 11.50
CA GLY A 166 -2.67 17.14 10.28
C GLY A 166 -3.98 16.69 9.66
N THR A 167 -4.64 15.66 10.18
CA THR A 167 -6.00 15.32 9.77
C THR A 167 -7.00 16.24 10.48
N ILE A 168 -7.66 17.09 9.72
CA ILE A 168 -8.76 17.93 10.22
C ILE A 168 -10.06 17.18 9.93
N THR A 169 -10.79 16.82 10.98
CA THR A 169 -12.16 16.35 10.87
C THR A 169 -13.08 17.56 11.06
N ASP A 170 -13.90 17.85 10.06
CA ASP A 170 -14.90 18.89 10.15
C ASP A 170 -16.00 18.48 11.15
N GLN A 171 -16.06 19.15 12.27
CA GLN A 171 -17.06 18.92 13.31
C GLN A 171 -17.88 20.18 13.48
N MET A 172 -18.77 20.40 12.53
CA MET A 172 -19.79 21.44 12.67
C MET A 172 -21.11 20.84 13.19
N ASN A 173 -21.58 21.32 14.31
CA ASN A 173 -22.89 21.01 14.84
C ASN A 173 -23.69 22.28 15.03
N GLY A 174 -24.75 22.48 14.23
CA GLY A 174 -25.64 23.63 14.33
C GLY A 174 -24.99 25.00 14.15
N GLY A 175 -23.92 25.09 13.32
CA GLY A 175 -23.18 26.34 13.07
C GLY A 175 -22.10 26.65 14.10
N VAL A 176 -21.87 25.77 15.07
CA VAL A 176 -20.79 25.88 16.05
C VAL A 176 -19.65 24.93 15.68
N ILE A 177 -18.43 25.44 15.64
CA ILE A 177 -17.24 24.61 15.47
C ILE A 177 -16.97 23.91 16.79
N ASN A 178 -17.08 22.59 16.82
CA ASN A 178 -16.69 21.81 17.99
C ASN A 178 -15.14 21.72 18.03
N PRO A 179 -14.54 21.93 19.20
CA PRO A 179 -13.11 21.72 19.35
C PRO A 179 -12.76 20.25 19.10
N ILE A 180 -11.58 20.02 18.51
CA ILE A 180 -11.07 18.67 18.29
C ILE A 180 -10.98 17.96 19.64
N SER A 181 -11.76 16.90 19.82
CA SER A 181 -11.79 16.09 21.06
C SER A 181 -10.73 14.98 21.08
N THR A 182 -10.15 14.67 19.93
CA THR A 182 -9.14 13.63 19.75
C THR A 182 -7.87 14.26 19.21
N TYR A 183 -6.82 14.24 20.02
CA TYR A 183 -5.50 14.69 19.56
C TYR A 183 -4.85 13.59 18.72
N PRO A 184 -4.29 13.94 17.55
CA PRO A 184 -3.51 12.99 16.76
C PRO A 184 -2.31 12.49 17.54
N TYR A 185 -1.96 11.22 17.37
CA TYR A 185 -0.78 10.64 18.00
C TYR A 185 0.50 11.17 17.34
N PRO A 186 1.43 11.82 18.08
CA PRO A 186 2.54 12.57 17.48
C PRO A 186 3.66 11.71 16.88
N ASP A 187 3.82 10.46 17.35
CA ASP A 187 4.95 9.59 16.99
C ASP A 187 4.47 8.30 16.30
N PHE A 188 3.65 8.45 15.30
CA PHE A 188 3.07 7.33 14.60
C PHE A 188 4.11 6.67 13.69
N LYS A 189 4.43 5.40 13.95
CA LYS A 189 5.36 4.62 13.14
C LYS A 189 4.64 3.47 12.44
N PRO A 190 4.98 3.17 11.19
CA PRO A 190 4.42 2.00 10.52
C PRO A 190 4.84 0.71 11.23
N GLU A 191 3.96 -0.27 11.22
CA GLU A 191 4.28 -1.62 11.67
C GLU A 191 5.31 -2.23 10.71
N ARG A 192 6.28 -2.99 11.25
CA ARG A 192 7.34 -3.61 10.48
C ARG A 192 7.37 -5.11 10.71
N THR A 193 7.36 -5.86 9.63
CA THR A 193 7.50 -7.31 9.61
C THR A 193 8.82 -7.68 8.95
N LYS A 194 9.60 -8.53 9.60
CA LYS A 194 10.86 -9.09 9.09
C LYS A 194 10.65 -10.56 8.78
N SER A 195 11.02 -10.95 7.58
CA SER A 195 10.87 -12.32 7.10
C SER A 195 12.21 -12.88 6.62
N TYR A 196 12.47 -14.14 6.95
CA TYR A 196 13.61 -14.92 6.48
C TYR A 196 13.07 -16.13 5.77
N GLU A 197 13.57 -16.40 4.58
CA GLU A 197 13.17 -17.56 3.79
C GLU A 197 14.41 -18.37 3.39
N LEU A 198 14.32 -19.69 3.53
CA LEU A 198 15.26 -20.65 2.99
C LEU A 198 14.50 -21.60 2.07
N GLY A 199 15.04 -21.89 0.89
CA GLY A 199 14.39 -22.75 -0.08
C GLY A 199 15.39 -23.67 -0.79
N ILE A 200 14.94 -24.87 -1.09
CA ILE A 200 15.69 -25.87 -1.86
C ILE A 200 14.77 -26.36 -2.99
N ASN A 201 15.31 -26.36 -4.20
CA ASN A 201 14.68 -26.99 -5.36
C ASN A 201 15.60 -28.12 -5.83
N ALA A 202 15.09 -29.34 -5.86
CA ALA A 202 15.85 -30.50 -6.30
C ALA A 202 15.04 -31.30 -7.32
N HIS A 203 15.71 -31.74 -8.39
CA HIS A 203 15.15 -32.70 -9.35
C HIS A 203 15.96 -33.98 -9.29
N PHE A 204 15.26 -35.11 -9.34
CA PHE A 204 15.84 -36.44 -9.23
C PHE A 204 15.50 -37.26 -10.49
N TRP A 205 16.45 -38.11 -10.95
CA TRP A 205 16.24 -39.08 -12.03
C TRP A 205 15.57 -38.50 -13.29
N GLY A 206 16.00 -37.32 -13.78
CA GLY A 206 15.55 -36.78 -15.07
C GLY A 206 14.13 -36.24 -15.10
N GLY A 207 13.58 -35.91 -13.92
CA GLY A 207 12.30 -35.22 -13.77
C GLY A 207 12.38 -33.71 -13.95
#